data_f58b623ee0159ab204c811a0e31e1817
#
_entry.id   f58b623ee0159ab204c811a0e31e1817
#
_cell.length_a   1.000
_cell.length_b   1.000
_cell.length_c   1.000
_cell.angle_alpha   90.00
_cell.angle_beta   90.00
_cell.angle_gamma   90.00
#
_symmetry.space_group_name_H-M   'P 1'
#
loop_
_entity.id
_entity.type
_entity.pdbx_description
1 polymer ?
#
loop_
_entity_poly.entity_id
_entity_poly.type
_entity_poly.pdbx_seq_one_letter_code
_entity_poly.pdbx_strand_id
1 'polypeptide(L)'
;MNLNVSSSREVSRARLLIGLLLAVVLLGACRVDNVVTLTVRPNGSGNLALVTTVDAEIVANNPGIESDLSFEDAKAAGWKVSDVAATETGGLQVRVSHYFNNPQEATTLLNQLSGEYGPFKNMLLSRDGKDTDSTFTLNGKLEVNGGMNAFADGKLLSLIGGAPYKQALADSNQDIGQAVSMTFLTRMPGKVVSTNGTPDGIDAITWNVAFDGSMQDVSAVTENTAVASTVARIFSPVLFWLLVLWLVVMAGFSGFVFFTRFRRSKRTPTA
;
A
#
# COMPACT_ATOMS: atom_id res chain seq x y z
N MET A 1 -1.85 68.64 16.81
CA MET A 1 -2.18 67.52 17.70
C MET A 1 -3.02 66.54 16.94
N ASN A 2 -2.37 65.69 16.14
CA ASN A 2 -3.00 64.69 15.28
C ASN A 2 -2.20 63.42 15.33
N LEU A 3 -2.50 62.59 16.28
CA LEU A 3 -1.96 61.23 16.37
C LEU A 3 -3.08 60.32 16.95
N ASN A 4 -3.56 59.38 16.18
CA ASN A 4 -4.28 58.14 16.57
C ASN A 4 -5.50 57.78 15.69
N VAL A 5 -5.32 57.72 14.37
CA VAL A 5 -6.36 57.08 13.51
C VAL A 5 -5.87 55.85 12.75
N SER A 6 -4.55 55.58 12.71
CA SER A 6 -4.01 54.47 11.94
C SER A 6 -4.06 53.11 12.66
N SER A 7 -3.96 53.12 14.01
CA SER A 7 -3.89 51.87 14.81
C SER A 7 -5.17 51.06 14.84
N SER A 8 -6.34 51.71 14.81
CA SER A 8 -7.63 50.99 14.88
C SER A 8 -8.01 50.23 13.60
N ARG A 9 -7.50 50.68 12.43
CA ARG A 9 -7.77 50.02 11.15
C ARG A 9 -6.92 48.77 10.95
N GLU A 10 -5.70 48.74 11.47
CA GLU A 10 -4.83 47.54 11.35
C GLU A 10 -5.31 46.41 12.27
N VAL A 11 -5.72 46.72 13.50
CA VAL A 11 -6.28 45.75 14.44
C VAL A 11 -7.59 45.16 13.93
N SER A 12 -8.41 45.96 13.23
CA SER A 12 -9.67 45.50 12.61
C SER A 12 -9.39 44.55 11.45
N ARG A 13 -8.40 44.86 10.60
CA ARG A 13 -8.00 43.99 9.47
C ARG A 13 -7.37 42.68 9.94
N ALA A 14 -6.54 42.71 10.98
CA ALA A 14 -5.96 41.48 11.58
C ALA A 14 -7.04 40.59 12.18
N ARG A 15 -8.05 41.14 12.88
CA ARG A 15 -9.19 40.36 13.40
C ARG A 15 -10.07 39.78 12.30
N LEU A 16 -10.26 40.50 11.19
CA LEU A 16 -11.01 40.03 10.01
C LEU A 16 -10.26 38.92 9.30
N LEU A 17 -8.94 39.03 9.17
CA LEU A 17 -8.08 37.98 8.59
C LEU A 17 -8.02 36.71 9.47
N ILE A 18 -7.94 36.88 10.78
CA ILE A 18 -7.96 35.74 11.73
C ILE A 18 -9.34 35.07 11.71
N GLY A 19 -10.44 35.88 11.66
CA GLY A 19 -11.80 35.33 11.52
C GLY A 19 -12.03 34.63 10.19
N LEU A 20 -11.48 35.14 9.08
CA LEU A 20 -11.52 34.48 7.77
C LEU A 20 -10.66 33.19 7.74
N LEU A 21 -9.49 33.21 8.38
CA LEU A 21 -8.65 32.04 8.51
C LEU A 21 -9.30 30.95 9.37
N LEU A 22 -9.95 31.33 10.48
CA LEU A 22 -10.74 30.41 11.31
C LEU A 22 -11.95 29.86 10.54
N ALA A 23 -12.62 30.66 9.74
CA ALA A 23 -13.76 30.24 8.92
C ALA A 23 -13.33 29.24 7.82
N VAL A 24 -12.13 29.38 7.26
CA VAL A 24 -11.57 28.44 6.28
C VAL A 24 -11.20 27.10 6.94
N VAL A 25 -10.81 27.09 8.20
CA VAL A 25 -10.53 25.87 8.98
C VAL A 25 -11.83 25.13 9.38
N LEU A 26 -12.97 25.84 9.46
CA LEU A 26 -14.29 25.28 9.78
C LEU A 26 -15.06 24.75 8.55
N LEU A 27 -14.54 24.92 7.34
CA LEU A 27 -15.05 24.31 6.12
C LEU A 27 -14.46 22.90 5.91
N GLY A 28 -14.18 22.16 7.00
CA GLY A 28 -13.94 20.72 6.95
C GLY A 28 -15.22 20.04 6.48
N ALA A 29 -15.31 19.78 5.18
CA ALA A 29 -16.40 19.01 4.63
C ALA A 29 -16.47 17.66 5.37
N CYS A 30 -17.67 17.27 5.81
CA CYS A 30 -17.95 15.92 6.30
C CYS A 30 -17.23 14.90 5.42
N ARG A 31 -16.28 14.16 5.97
CA ARG A 31 -15.40 13.32 5.17
C ARG A 31 -15.27 11.91 5.71
N VAL A 32 -15.39 10.97 4.81
CA VAL A 32 -15.08 9.55 5.04
C VAL A 32 -13.89 9.17 4.19
N ASP A 33 -12.80 8.81 4.83
CA ASP A 33 -11.58 8.36 4.16
C ASP A 33 -11.45 6.85 4.23
N ASN A 34 -11.29 6.20 3.09
CA ASN A 34 -11.10 4.76 2.96
C ASN A 34 -9.72 4.49 2.37
N VAL A 35 -8.91 3.71 3.09
CA VAL A 35 -7.61 3.27 2.61
C VAL A 35 -7.60 1.76 2.53
N VAL A 36 -7.54 1.22 1.30
CA VAL A 36 -7.35 -0.20 1.08
C VAL A 36 -5.87 -0.47 0.87
N THR A 37 -5.31 -1.34 1.70
CA THR A 37 -3.89 -1.70 1.67
C THR A 37 -3.72 -3.17 1.35
N LEU A 38 -3.04 -3.46 0.25
CA LEU A 38 -2.57 -4.79 -0.11
C LEU A 38 -1.09 -4.91 0.26
N THR A 39 -0.76 -5.76 1.22
CA THR A 39 0.62 -6.04 1.60
C THR A 39 0.97 -7.47 1.24
N VAL A 40 1.97 -7.65 0.38
CA VAL A 40 2.45 -8.95 -0.10
C VAL A 40 3.81 -9.25 0.51
N ARG A 41 4.05 -10.50 0.91
CA ARG A 41 5.34 -10.99 1.41
C ARG A 41 6.10 -11.72 0.30
N PRO A 42 7.43 -11.92 0.44
CA PRO A 42 8.24 -12.62 -0.56
C PRO A 42 7.76 -14.02 -0.93
N ASN A 43 7.11 -14.74 -0.01
CA ASN A 43 6.52 -16.06 -0.26
C ASN A 43 5.16 -16.01 -1.00
N GLY A 44 4.64 -14.82 -1.29
CA GLY A 44 3.35 -14.61 -1.95
C GLY A 44 2.14 -14.58 -1.01
N SER A 45 2.33 -14.81 0.30
CA SER A 45 1.28 -14.58 1.30
C SER A 45 1.18 -13.10 1.67
N GLY A 46 0.14 -12.71 2.40
CA GLY A 46 0.03 -11.32 2.79
C GLY A 46 -1.22 -10.98 3.58
N ASN A 47 -1.58 -9.72 3.50
CA ASN A 47 -2.74 -9.16 4.16
C ASN A 47 -3.40 -8.11 3.28
N LEU A 48 -4.73 -8.17 3.19
CA LEU A 48 -5.57 -7.14 2.62
C LEU A 48 -6.31 -6.45 3.77
N ALA A 49 -6.23 -5.12 3.83
CA ALA A 49 -6.85 -4.36 4.90
C ALA A 49 -7.56 -3.12 4.33
N LEU A 50 -8.75 -2.86 4.85
CA LEU A 50 -9.49 -1.62 4.67
C LEU A 50 -9.45 -0.86 6.00
N VAL A 51 -9.04 0.39 5.97
CA VAL A 51 -9.16 1.33 7.08
C VAL A 51 -10.15 2.40 6.67
N THR A 52 -11.26 2.51 7.40
CA THR A 52 -12.26 3.55 7.23
C THR A 52 -12.13 4.54 8.38
N THR A 53 -11.98 5.81 8.04
CA THR A 53 -11.92 6.91 8.99
C THR A 53 -13.06 7.87 8.69
N VAL A 54 -13.84 8.18 9.72
CA VAL A 54 -14.98 9.11 9.67
C VAL A 54 -14.62 10.33 10.50
N ASP A 55 -14.83 11.52 9.99
CA ASP A 55 -14.51 12.75 10.72
C ASP A 55 -15.47 13.03 11.88
N ALA A 56 -15.07 13.97 12.75
CA ALA A 56 -15.82 14.34 13.95
C ALA A 56 -17.20 14.95 13.63
N GLU A 57 -17.33 15.64 12.50
CA GLU A 57 -18.58 16.29 12.11
C GLU A 57 -19.65 15.27 11.73
N ILE A 58 -19.25 14.22 10.98
CA ILE A 58 -20.15 13.10 10.67
C ILE A 58 -20.56 12.38 11.94
N VAL A 59 -19.61 12.12 12.85
CA VAL A 59 -19.88 11.46 14.14
C VAL A 59 -20.88 12.25 14.97
N ALA A 60 -20.70 13.57 15.06
CA ALA A 60 -21.60 14.45 15.82
C ALA A 60 -23.02 14.50 15.25
N ASN A 61 -23.14 14.44 13.91
CA ASN A 61 -24.44 14.54 13.22
C ASN A 61 -25.15 13.19 13.06
N ASN A 62 -24.49 12.07 13.32
CA ASN A 62 -25.04 10.72 13.16
C ASN A 62 -24.89 9.89 14.45
N PRO A 63 -25.76 10.09 15.45
CA PRO A 63 -25.78 9.28 16.66
C PRO A 63 -26.01 7.80 16.29
N GLY A 64 -25.09 6.91 16.66
CA GLY A 64 -25.18 5.48 16.34
C GLY A 64 -24.27 5.01 15.21
N ILE A 65 -23.55 5.90 14.53
CA ILE A 65 -22.59 5.54 13.46
C ILE A 65 -21.54 4.51 13.93
N GLU A 66 -21.19 4.49 15.21
CA GLU A 66 -20.29 3.50 15.79
C GLU A 66 -20.82 2.07 15.60
N SER A 67 -22.14 1.89 15.74
CA SER A 67 -22.81 0.59 15.50
C SER A 67 -22.75 0.20 14.02
N ASP A 68 -22.90 1.18 13.11
CA ASP A 68 -22.84 0.93 11.67
C ASP A 68 -21.42 0.54 11.22
N LEU A 69 -20.40 1.00 11.94
CA LEU A 69 -19.00 0.63 11.73
C LEU A 69 -18.61 -0.73 12.33
N SER A 70 -19.56 -1.51 12.84
CA SER A 70 -19.31 -2.83 13.44
C SER A 70 -18.91 -3.90 12.40
N PHE A 71 -19.30 -3.73 11.15
CA PHE A 71 -19.02 -4.65 10.02
C PHE A 71 -19.29 -6.12 10.34
N GLU A 72 -20.46 -6.42 10.93
CA GLU A 72 -20.83 -7.78 11.35
C GLU A 72 -20.83 -8.77 10.17
N ASP A 73 -21.24 -8.32 8.98
CA ASP A 73 -21.23 -9.14 7.77
C ASP A 73 -19.80 -9.52 7.36
N ALA A 74 -18.85 -8.61 7.50
CA ALA A 74 -17.45 -8.89 7.25
C ALA A 74 -16.89 -9.90 8.26
N LYS A 75 -17.26 -9.79 9.55
CA LYS A 75 -16.91 -10.79 10.58
C LYS A 75 -17.47 -12.15 10.23
N ALA A 76 -18.74 -12.23 9.82
CA ALA A 76 -19.39 -13.46 9.39
C ALA A 76 -18.74 -14.08 8.14
N ALA A 77 -18.17 -13.25 7.26
CA ALA A 77 -17.39 -13.66 6.08
C ALA A 77 -15.92 -14.03 6.40
N GLY A 78 -15.52 -14.04 7.68
CA GLY A 78 -14.17 -14.44 8.11
C GLY A 78 -13.14 -13.31 8.15
N TRP A 79 -13.56 -12.05 7.96
CA TRP A 79 -12.68 -10.90 8.11
C TRP A 79 -12.46 -10.56 9.60
N LYS A 80 -11.26 -10.13 9.91
CA LYS A 80 -10.94 -9.57 11.23
C LYS A 80 -11.30 -8.08 11.24
N VAL A 81 -12.21 -7.71 12.10
CA VAL A 81 -12.61 -6.32 12.34
C VAL A 81 -12.04 -5.86 13.68
N SER A 82 -11.39 -4.68 13.71
CA SER A 82 -10.95 -4.09 14.98
C SER A 82 -12.14 -3.46 15.71
N ASP A 83 -11.95 -3.17 16.99
CA ASP A 83 -12.84 -2.27 17.68
C ASP A 83 -12.82 -0.89 17.01
N VAL A 84 -13.94 -0.18 17.07
CA VAL A 84 -14.04 1.20 16.62
C VAL A 84 -13.24 2.08 17.60
N ALA A 85 -12.30 2.85 17.09
CA ALA A 85 -11.43 3.71 17.89
C ALA A 85 -11.67 5.18 17.57
N ALA A 86 -11.68 6.02 18.60
CA ALA A 86 -11.71 7.46 18.41
C ALA A 86 -10.37 7.95 17.84
N THR A 87 -10.42 8.89 16.89
CA THR A 87 -9.24 9.57 16.36
C THR A 87 -8.88 10.78 17.24
N GLU A 88 -7.65 11.27 17.11
CA GLU A 88 -7.20 12.47 17.85
C GLU A 88 -8.04 13.71 17.53
N THR A 89 -8.69 13.76 16.37
CA THR A 89 -9.54 14.85 15.91
C THR A 89 -11.01 14.69 16.28
N GLY A 90 -11.35 13.65 17.07
CA GLY A 90 -12.73 13.40 17.51
C GLY A 90 -13.58 12.59 16.52
N GLY A 91 -13.01 12.12 15.43
CA GLY A 91 -13.62 11.18 14.51
C GLY A 91 -13.56 9.73 15.00
N LEU A 92 -13.99 8.78 14.17
CA LEU A 92 -13.93 7.34 14.39
C LEU A 92 -13.10 6.65 13.32
N GLN A 93 -12.41 5.59 13.71
CA GLN A 93 -11.67 4.74 12.78
C GLN A 93 -11.94 3.26 13.08
N VAL A 94 -12.08 2.47 12.02
CA VAL A 94 -12.17 1.01 12.09
C VAL A 94 -11.29 0.37 11.03
N ARG A 95 -10.75 -0.80 11.35
CA ARG A 95 -9.91 -1.60 10.44
C ARG A 95 -10.54 -2.96 10.20
N VAL A 96 -10.76 -3.27 8.94
CA VAL A 96 -11.19 -4.60 8.47
C VAL A 96 -10.03 -5.24 7.73
N SER A 97 -9.69 -6.50 8.01
CA SER A 97 -8.53 -7.14 7.39
C SER A 97 -8.70 -8.64 7.20
N HIS A 98 -8.08 -9.18 6.16
CA HIS A 98 -8.03 -10.62 5.88
C HIS A 98 -6.63 -11.04 5.44
N TYR A 99 -6.13 -12.15 5.96
CA TYR A 99 -4.88 -12.74 5.52
C TYR A 99 -5.11 -13.62 4.28
N PHE A 100 -4.12 -13.69 3.42
CA PHE A 100 -4.09 -14.62 2.29
C PHE A 100 -2.77 -15.38 2.25
N ASN A 101 -2.80 -16.59 1.72
CA ASN A 101 -1.65 -17.50 1.69
C ASN A 101 -0.92 -17.47 0.33
N ASN A 102 -1.58 -17.00 -0.70
CA ASN A 102 -1.04 -16.96 -2.07
C ASN A 102 -1.68 -15.83 -2.90
N PRO A 103 -1.09 -15.46 -4.06
CA PRO A 103 -1.60 -14.39 -4.93
C PRO A 103 -3.02 -14.60 -5.45
N GLN A 104 -3.42 -15.86 -5.68
CA GLN A 104 -4.76 -16.19 -6.17
C GLN A 104 -5.83 -15.87 -5.13
N GLU A 105 -5.54 -16.16 -3.86
CA GLU A 105 -6.41 -15.81 -2.75
C GLU A 105 -6.52 -14.29 -2.56
N ALA A 106 -5.40 -13.55 -2.71
CA ALA A 106 -5.41 -12.08 -2.72
C ALA A 106 -6.30 -11.52 -3.84
N THR A 107 -6.20 -12.09 -5.04
CA THR A 107 -7.05 -11.75 -6.19
C THR A 107 -8.54 -11.95 -5.85
N THR A 108 -8.87 -13.08 -5.23
CA THR A 108 -10.25 -13.39 -4.81
C THR A 108 -10.76 -12.38 -3.79
N LEU A 109 -9.95 -12.06 -2.77
CA LEU A 109 -10.31 -11.09 -1.73
C LEU A 109 -10.52 -9.68 -2.30
N LEU A 110 -9.65 -9.23 -3.21
CA LEU A 110 -9.81 -7.92 -3.88
C LEU A 110 -11.13 -7.87 -4.67
N ASN A 111 -11.46 -8.94 -5.39
CA ASN A 111 -12.71 -9.01 -6.14
C ASN A 111 -13.94 -9.14 -5.21
N GLN A 112 -13.80 -9.71 -4.01
CA GLN A 112 -14.87 -9.77 -3.00
C GLN A 112 -15.15 -8.42 -2.34
N LEU A 113 -14.12 -7.56 -2.17
CA LEU A 113 -14.32 -6.19 -1.69
C LEU A 113 -15.09 -5.32 -2.69
N SER A 114 -15.18 -5.76 -3.94
CA SER A 114 -15.91 -5.10 -4.99
C SER A 114 -17.22 -5.83 -5.23
N GLY A 115 -18.33 -5.26 -4.79
CA GLY A 115 -19.62 -5.63 -5.33
C GLY A 115 -19.74 -5.22 -6.81
N GLU A 116 -20.95 -5.29 -7.34
CA GLU A 116 -21.24 -4.92 -8.74
C GLU A 116 -20.75 -3.51 -9.10
N TYR A 117 -20.85 -2.57 -8.16
CA TYR A 117 -20.49 -1.15 -8.31
C TYR A 117 -19.20 -0.77 -7.59
N GLY A 118 -18.52 -1.72 -6.98
CA GLY A 118 -17.35 -1.49 -6.14
C GLY A 118 -16.09 -1.11 -6.91
N PRO A 119 -15.07 -0.63 -6.19
CA PRO A 119 -13.95 0.08 -6.81
C PRO A 119 -12.99 -0.84 -7.57
N PHE A 120 -12.91 -2.14 -7.26
CA PHE A 120 -11.92 -3.04 -7.84
C PHE A 120 -12.53 -3.86 -8.98
N LYS A 121 -12.01 -3.74 -10.18
CA LYS A 121 -12.48 -4.48 -11.37
C LYS A 121 -11.33 -5.30 -11.96
N ASN A 122 -11.58 -6.60 -12.15
CA ASN A 122 -10.63 -7.52 -12.79
C ASN A 122 -9.23 -7.47 -12.18
N MET A 123 -9.16 -7.32 -10.85
CA MET A 123 -7.88 -7.32 -10.14
C MET A 123 -7.23 -8.69 -10.24
N LEU A 124 -5.95 -8.70 -10.54
CA LEU A 124 -5.13 -9.90 -10.66
C LEU A 124 -3.75 -9.64 -10.05
N LEU A 125 -3.44 -10.34 -8.99
CA LEU A 125 -2.09 -10.45 -8.46
C LEU A 125 -1.48 -11.76 -8.92
N SER A 126 -0.30 -11.69 -9.50
CA SER A 126 0.49 -12.87 -9.88
C SER A 126 1.90 -12.81 -9.33
N ARG A 127 2.51 -13.97 -9.18
CA ARG A 127 3.91 -14.13 -8.79
C ARG A 127 4.55 -15.15 -9.71
N ASP A 128 5.67 -14.79 -10.29
CA ASP A 128 6.56 -15.70 -11.02
C ASP A 128 7.87 -15.84 -10.25
N GLY A 129 8.48 -17.04 -10.28
CA GLY A 129 9.69 -17.34 -9.51
C GLY A 129 9.42 -17.85 -8.10
N LYS A 130 10.47 -17.98 -7.30
CA LYS A 130 10.44 -18.56 -5.95
C LYS A 130 11.11 -17.65 -4.92
N ASP A 131 10.54 -17.62 -3.74
CA ASP A 131 11.08 -16.99 -2.53
C ASP A 131 11.66 -15.58 -2.78
N THR A 132 12.96 -15.48 -2.73
CA THR A 132 13.73 -14.23 -2.87
C THR A 132 14.18 -13.95 -4.31
N ASP A 133 13.72 -14.72 -5.29
CA ASP A 133 13.95 -14.48 -6.73
C ASP A 133 12.60 -14.62 -7.44
N SER A 134 11.80 -13.57 -7.33
CA SER A 134 10.43 -13.57 -7.82
C SER A 134 10.02 -12.20 -8.32
N THR A 135 9.18 -12.22 -9.36
CA THR A 135 8.51 -11.05 -9.91
C THR A 135 7.05 -11.06 -9.48
N PHE A 136 6.59 -9.96 -8.92
CA PHE A 136 5.18 -9.75 -8.60
C PHE A 136 4.58 -8.80 -9.62
N THR A 137 3.42 -9.15 -10.13
CA THR A 137 2.66 -8.32 -11.07
C THR A 137 1.25 -8.13 -10.54
N LEU A 138 0.85 -6.88 -10.41
CA LEU A 138 -0.52 -6.48 -10.08
C LEU A 138 -1.11 -5.75 -11.27
N ASN A 139 -2.25 -6.23 -11.76
CA ASN A 139 -3.03 -5.59 -12.82
C ASN A 139 -4.49 -5.52 -12.39
N GLY A 140 -5.21 -4.56 -12.97
CA GLY A 140 -6.64 -4.40 -12.75
C GLY A 140 -7.12 -3.02 -13.12
N LYS A 141 -8.29 -2.65 -12.62
CA LYS A 141 -8.88 -1.34 -12.82
C LYS A 141 -9.56 -0.86 -11.55
N LEU A 142 -9.54 0.43 -11.35
CA LEU A 142 -10.29 1.12 -10.31
C LEU A 142 -11.40 1.91 -10.97
N GLU A 143 -12.63 1.72 -10.51
CA GLU A 143 -13.81 2.41 -11.01
C GLU A 143 -14.86 2.44 -9.92
N VAL A 144 -15.36 3.62 -9.59
CA VAL A 144 -16.54 3.78 -8.74
C VAL A 144 -17.67 4.29 -9.62
N ASN A 145 -18.53 3.35 -10.04
CA ASN A 145 -19.68 3.65 -10.87
C ASN A 145 -20.96 3.57 -10.02
N GLY A 146 -21.86 4.54 -10.17
CA GLY A 146 -23.11 4.60 -9.40
C GLY A 146 -23.04 5.40 -8.10
N GLY A 147 -21.96 6.16 -7.85
CA GLY A 147 -21.83 7.04 -6.71
C GLY A 147 -21.94 6.29 -5.38
N MET A 148 -22.84 6.71 -4.48
CA MET A 148 -23.08 6.07 -3.17
C MET A 148 -23.53 4.60 -3.27
N ASN A 149 -24.12 4.19 -4.38
CA ASN A 149 -24.54 2.80 -4.58
C ASN A 149 -23.36 1.83 -4.64
N ALA A 150 -22.14 2.33 -4.95
CA ALA A 150 -20.92 1.52 -4.93
C ALA A 150 -20.57 0.98 -3.53
N PHE A 151 -21.10 1.59 -2.48
CA PHE A 151 -20.83 1.24 -1.08
C PHE A 151 -22.02 0.58 -0.39
N ALA A 152 -23.13 0.32 -1.11
CA ALA A 152 -24.29 -0.31 -0.57
C ALA A 152 -24.39 -1.77 -1.01
N ASP A 153 -24.86 -2.63 -0.10
CA ASP A 153 -25.19 -4.02 -0.42
C ASP A 153 -26.26 -4.07 -1.52
N GLY A 154 -26.08 -4.94 -2.52
CA GLY A 154 -27.03 -5.13 -3.62
C GLY A 154 -28.44 -5.52 -3.15
N LYS A 155 -28.57 -6.27 -2.04
CA LYS A 155 -29.85 -6.56 -1.40
C LYS A 155 -30.49 -5.33 -0.78
N LEU A 156 -29.69 -4.50 -0.11
CA LEU A 156 -30.15 -3.25 0.47
C LEU A 156 -30.61 -2.28 -0.61
N LEU A 157 -29.85 -2.16 -1.71
CA LEU A 157 -30.23 -1.35 -2.88
C LEU A 157 -31.57 -1.79 -3.47
N SER A 158 -31.82 -3.09 -3.58
CA SER A 158 -33.07 -3.63 -4.11
C SER A 158 -34.28 -3.40 -3.19
N LEU A 159 -34.05 -3.34 -1.87
CA LEU A 159 -35.11 -3.16 -0.88
C LEU A 159 -35.53 -1.68 -0.72
N ILE A 160 -34.59 -0.75 -0.77
CA ILE A 160 -34.84 0.66 -0.49
C ILE A 160 -34.72 1.59 -1.72
N GLY A 161 -34.39 1.00 -2.88
CA GLY A 161 -34.29 1.75 -4.14
C GLY A 161 -33.11 2.72 -4.24
N GLY A 162 -32.12 2.60 -3.35
CA GLY A 162 -30.92 3.44 -3.35
C GLY A 162 -30.09 3.30 -2.07
N ALA A 163 -28.92 3.94 -2.04
CA ALA A 163 -28.06 3.92 -0.87
C ALA A 163 -28.72 4.68 0.32
N PRO A 164 -28.56 4.20 1.56
CA PRO A 164 -29.20 4.75 2.75
C PRO A 164 -28.99 6.25 2.97
N TYR A 165 -27.85 6.78 2.56
CA TYR A 165 -27.43 8.17 2.77
C TYR A 165 -27.59 9.06 1.54
N LYS A 166 -28.16 8.53 0.42
CA LYS A 166 -28.28 9.28 -0.84
C LYS A 166 -29.10 10.57 -0.67
N GLN A 167 -30.16 10.52 0.13
CA GLN A 167 -31.03 11.66 0.36
C GLN A 167 -30.35 12.73 1.24
N ALA A 168 -29.67 12.30 2.29
CA ALA A 168 -28.94 13.21 3.19
C ALA A 168 -27.78 13.92 2.46
N LEU A 169 -27.07 13.23 1.55
CA LEU A 169 -26.06 13.85 0.70
C LEU A 169 -26.64 14.80 -0.35
N ALA A 170 -27.76 14.41 -0.98
CA ALA A 170 -28.47 15.28 -1.91
C ALA A 170 -28.96 16.57 -1.25
N ASP A 171 -29.48 16.46 -0.01
CA ASP A 171 -29.93 17.59 0.78
C ASP A 171 -28.77 18.49 1.25
N SER A 172 -27.56 17.95 1.41
CA SER A 172 -26.35 18.72 1.77
C SER A 172 -25.73 19.47 0.60
N ASN A 173 -26.16 19.20 -0.63
CA ASN A 173 -25.61 19.78 -1.87
C ASN A 173 -24.09 19.58 -2.02
N GLN A 174 -23.55 18.51 -1.39
CA GLN A 174 -22.13 18.15 -1.46
C GLN A 174 -21.88 17.16 -2.60
N ASP A 175 -20.77 17.35 -3.29
CA ASP A 175 -20.26 16.38 -4.26
C ASP A 175 -19.72 15.16 -3.49
N ILE A 176 -20.12 13.95 -3.91
CA ILE A 176 -19.70 12.67 -3.30
C ILE A 176 -18.17 12.58 -3.27
N GLY A 177 -17.49 13.04 -4.32
CA GLY A 177 -16.02 13.04 -4.39
C GLY A 177 -15.35 13.95 -3.35
N GLN A 178 -16.10 14.90 -2.77
CA GLN A 178 -15.62 15.74 -1.67
C GLN A 178 -15.90 15.11 -0.29
N ALA A 179 -17.01 14.37 -0.18
CA ALA A 179 -17.43 13.74 1.08
C ALA A 179 -16.75 12.37 1.32
N VAL A 180 -16.36 11.66 0.27
CA VAL A 180 -15.75 10.34 0.36
C VAL A 180 -14.46 10.30 -0.43
N SER A 181 -13.39 9.85 0.19
CA SER A 181 -12.15 9.50 -0.52
C SER A 181 -11.86 8.02 -0.44
N MET A 182 -11.16 7.50 -1.45
CA MET A 182 -10.64 6.16 -1.43
C MET A 182 -9.25 6.14 -2.03
N THR A 183 -8.33 5.50 -1.30
CA THR A 183 -6.96 5.29 -1.72
C THR A 183 -6.68 3.79 -1.75
N PHE A 184 -6.16 3.30 -2.87
CA PHE A 184 -5.60 1.96 -2.95
C PHE A 184 -4.10 2.03 -2.84
N LEU A 185 -3.54 1.38 -1.82
CA LEU A 185 -2.12 1.32 -1.53
C LEU A 185 -1.64 -0.13 -1.62
N THR A 186 -0.55 -0.36 -2.33
CA THR A 186 0.06 -1.68 -2.38
C THR A 186 1.51 -1.63 -1.90
N ARG A 187 1.90 -2.67 -1.14
CA ARG A 187 3.28 -2.98 -0.79
C ARG A 187 3.62 -4.38 -1.28
N MET A 188 4.48 -4.44 -2.27
CA MET A 188 4.94 -5.70 -2.86
C MET A 188 6.44 -5.84 -2.66
N PRO A 189 6.96 -7.08 -2.48
CA PRO A 189 8.38 -7.30 -2.25
C PRO A 189 9.24 -6.85 -3.44
N GLY A 190 10.40 -6.30 -3.12
CA GLY A 190 11.41 -5.98 -4.12
C GLY A 190 11.35 -4.55 -4.64
N LYS A 191 12.10 -4.30 -5.71
CA LYS A 191 12.18 -2.99 -6.35
C LYS A 191 11.05 -2.83 -7.35
N VAL A 192 10.40 -1.68 -7.37
CA VAL A 192 9.43 -1.32 -8.41
C VAL A 192 10.16 -1.18 -9.75
N VAL A 193 9.77 -1.99 -10.72
CA VAL A 193 10.29 -2.00 -12.09
C VAL A 193 9.44 -1.09 -12.98
N SER A 194 8.11 -1.23 -12.86
CA SER A 194 7.18 -0.38 -13.59
C SER A 194 5.88 -0.22 -12.81
N THR A 195 5.27 0.93 -12.94
CA THR A 195 3.93 1.21 -12.37
C THR A 195 3.33 2.44 -13.04
N ASN A 196 2.00 2.49 -13.08
CA ASN A 196 1.23 3.69 -13.40
C ASN A 196 0.66 4.38 -12.14
N GLY A 197 0.92 3.83 -10.95
CA GLY A 197 0.60 4.45 -9.68
C GLY A 197 1.66 5.45 -9.23
N THR A 198 1.35 6.20 -8.20
CA THR A 198 2.28 7.14 -7.56
C THR A 198 3.11 6.41 -6.52
N PRO A 199 4.45 6.40 -6.61
CA PRO A 199 5.29 5.85 -5.55
C PRO A 199 5.08 6.60 -4.23
N ASP A 200 4.93 5.85 -3.14
CA ASP A 200 4.80 6.36 -1.78
C ASP A 200 5.87 5.73 -0.87
N GLY A 201 6.95 6.45 -0.66
CA GLY A 201 8.13 5.95 0.03
C GLY A 201 8.95 4.96 -0.80
N ILE A 202 9.49 3.92 -0.14
CA ILE A 202 10.46 2.99 -0.76
C ILE A 202 9.77 1.79 -1.42
N ASP A 203 8.66 1.32 -0.84
CA ASP A 203 8.04 0.03 -1.14
C ASP A 203 6.52 0.10 -1.36
N ALA A 204 5.95 1.30 -1.35
CA ALA A 204 4.52 1.49 -1.53
C ALA A 204 4.20 2.19 -2.86
N ILE A 205 3.07 1.82 -3.43
CA ILE A 205 2.52 2.41 -4.64
C ILE A 205 1.05 2.73 -4.35
N THR A 206 0.63 3.92 -4.73
CA THR A 206 -0.69 4.47 -4.39
C THR A 206 -1.47 4.86 -5.63
N TRP A 207 -2.76 4.58 -5.63
CA TRP A 207 -3.75 5.06 -6.58
C TRP A 207 -4.90 5.72 -5.82
N ASN A 208 -5.28 6.91 -6.22
CA ASN A 208 -6.49 7.56 -5.73
C ASN A 208 -7.66 7.17 -6.63
N VAL A 209 -8.74 6.71 -6.05
CA VAL A 209 -9.93 6.26 -6.78
C VAL A 209 -10.82 7.47 -7.06
N ALA A 210 -11.15 7.69 -8.33
CA ALA A 210 -12.09 8.73 -8.70
C ALA A 210 -13.53 8.28 -8.47
N PHE A 211 -14.39 9.20 -8.02
CA PHE A 211 -15.82 8.96 -7.76
C PHE A 211 -16.74 9.52 -8.85
N ASP A 212 -16.16 9.86 -10.00
CA ASP A 212 -16.84 10.44 -11.16
C ASP A 212 -17.26 9.39 -12.21
N GLY A 213 -17.08 8.11 -11.92
CA GLY A 213 -17.34 7.01 -12.83
C GLY A 213 -16.22 6.78 -13.84
N SER A 214 -15.13 7.52 -13.77
CA SER A 214 -13.97 7.27 -14.63
C SER A 214 -13.27 5.98 -14.23
N MET A 215 -12.77 5.25 -15.24
CA MET A 215 -12.04 4.00 -15.05
C MET A 215 -10.54 4.29 -15.12
N GLN A 216 -9.80 3.86 -14.11
CA GLN A 216 -8.36 3.98 -14.01
C GLN A 216 -7.71 2.61 -14.05
N ASP A 217 -6.76 2.38 -14.96
CA ASP A 217 -5.96 1.16 -14.94
C ASP A 217 -5.02 1.13 -13.72
N VAL A 218 -4.81 -0.06 -13.18
CA VAL A 218 -3.82 -0.37 -12.15
C VAL A 218 -2.79 -1.30 -12.75
N SER A 219 -1.54 -0.90 -12.71
CA SER A 219 -0.42 -1.73 -13.13
C SER A 219 0.80 -1.48 -12.25
N ALA A 220 1.35 -2.54 -11.70
CA ALA A 220 2.60 -2.49 -10.97
C ALA A 220 3.36 -3.80 -11.12
N VAL A 221 4.67 -3.69 -11.36
CA VAL A 221 5.60 -4.82 -11.41
C VAL A 221 6.74 -4.56 -10.45
N THR A 222 7.03 -5.53 -9.58
CA THR A 222 8.17 -5.48 -8.68
C THR A 222 9.05 -6.71 -8.85
N GLU A 223 10.36 -6.54 -8.74
CA GLU A 223 11.35 -7.62 -8.76
C GLU A 223 11.99 -7.76 -7.39
N ASN A 224 11.76 -8.89 -6.76
CA ASN A 224 12.37 -9.27 -5.50
C ASN A 224 13.59 -10.17 -5.79
N THR A 225 14.75 -9.55 -5.94
CA THR A 225 16.02 -10.27 -6.12
C THR A 225 16.75 -10.34 -4.79
N ALA A 226 17.10 -11.54 -4.36
CA ALA A 226 17.90 -11.70 -3.15
C ALA A 226 19.25 -10.99 -3.31
N VAL A 227 19.62 -10.18 -2.34
CA VAL A 227 20.95 -9.57 -2.26
C VAL A 227 22.04 -10.66 -2.33
N ALA A 228 21.77 -11.85 -1.76
CA ALA A 228 22.65 -13.00 -1.83
C ALA A 228 22.87 -13.53 -3.25
N SER A 229 21.85 -13.55 -4.12
CA SER A 229 21.97 -14.01 -5.51
C SER A 229 22.73 -12.97 -6.36
N THR A 230 22.57 -11.72 -6.10
CA THR A 230 23.30 -10.62 -6.77
C THR A 230 24.76 -10.64 -6.34
N VAL A 231 25.07 -10.81 -5.06
CA VAL A 231 26.43 -10.95 -4.54
C VAL A 231 27.09 -12.22 -5.09
N ALA A 232 26.41 -13.36 -5.10
CA ALA A 232 26.92 -14.59 -5.68
C ALA A 232 27.21 -14.46 -7.18
N ARG A 233 26.36 -13.78 -7.92
CA ARG A 233 26.55 -13.54 -9.37
C ARG A 233 27.75 -12.64 -9.69
N ILE A 234 28.03 -11.65 -8.83
CA ILE A 234 29.18 -10.74 -8.97
C ILE A 234 30.48 -11.41 -8.50
N PHE A 235 30.46 -12.12 -7.38
CA PHE A 235 31.67 -12.69 -6.76
C PHE A 235 32.01 -14.10 -7.26
N SER A 236 31.07 -14.83 -7.84
CA SER A 236 31.32 -16.19 -8.37
C SER A 236 32.50 -16.26 -9.35
N PRO A 237 32.60 -15.42 -10.40
CA PRO A 237 33.73 -15.47 -11.31
C PRO A 237 35.04 -15.08 -10.63
N VAL A 238 35.04 -14.13 -9.72
CA VAL A 238 36.24 -13.69 -8.98
C VAL A 238 36.75 -14.80 -8.06
N LEU A 239 35.83 -15.43 -7.31
CA LEU A 239 36.17 -16.56 -6.44
C LEU A 239 36.66 -17.75 -7.23
N PHE A 240 36.09 -18.02 -8.41
CA PHE A 240 36.57 -19.09 -9.30
C PHE A 240 38.01 -18.86 -9.75
N TRP A 241 38.33 -17.61 -10.23
CA TRP A 241 39.69 -17.29 -10.64
C TRP A 241 40.70 -17.28 -9.49
N LEU A 242 40.29 -16.86 -8.29
CA LEU A 242 41.12 -16.96 -7.07
C LEU A 242 41.41 -18.42 -6.70
N LEU A 243 40.42 -19.29 -6.83
CA LEU A 243 40.60 -20.73 -6.57
C LEU A 243 41.55 -21.34 -7.59
N VAL A 244 41.39 -21.02 -8.87
CA VAL A 244 42.32 -21.48 -9.94
C VAL A 244 43.74 -21.00 -9.66
N LEU A 245 43.91 -19.72 -9.33
CA LEU A 245 45.23 -19.16 -8.98
C LEU A 245 45.84 -19.87 -7.78
N TRP A 246 45.05 -20.12 -6.74
CA TRP A 246 45.50 -20.87 -5.55
C TRP A 246 45.95 -22.29 -5.88
N LEU A 247 45.19 -23.00 -6.72
CA LEU A 247 45.58 -24.36 -7.17
C LEU A 247 46.88 -24.37 -7.97
N VAL A 248 47.08 -23.37 -8.84
CA VAL A 248 48.33 -23.23 -9.61
C VAL A 248 49.52 -22.98 -8.68
N VAL A 249 49.38 -22.08 -7.69
CA VAL A 249 50.38 -21.78 -6.68
C VAL A 249 50.72 -23.04 -5.87
N MET A 250 49.70 -23.80 -5.43
CA MET A 250 49.89 -25.04 -4.65
C MET A 250 50.55 -26.13 -5.49
N ALA A 251 50.18 -26.27 -6.76
CA ALA A 251 50.83 -27.22 -7.68
C ALA A 251 52.32 -26.84 -7.93
N GLY A 252 52.59 -25.55 -8.16
CA GLY A 252 53.95 -25.02 -8.31
C GLY A 252 54.80 -25.26 -7.05
N PHE A 253 54.25 -25.00 -5.87
CA PHE A 253 54.95 -25.26 -4.60
C PHE A 253 55.22 -26.72 -4.38
N SER A 254 54.23 -27.59 -4.64
CA SER A 254 54.42 -29.06 -4.55
C SER A 254 55.47 -29.58 -5.50
N GLY A 255 55.46 -29.10 -6.75
CA GLY A 255 56.52 -29.41 -7.77
C GLY A 255 57.89 -28.96 -7.33
N PHE A 256 58.00 -27.73 -6.78
CA PHE A 256 59.26 -27.20 -6.26
C PHE A 256 59.83 -28.05 -5.11
N VAL A 257 58.99 -28.42 -4.14
CA VAL A 257 59.37 -29.31 -2.99
C VAL A 257 59.80 -30.68 -3.50
N PHE A 258 59.10 -31.25 -4.46
CA PHE A 258 59.46 -32.56 -5.04
C PHE A 258 60.81 -32.46 -5.79
N PHE A 259 61.01 -31.42 -6.58
CA PHE A 259 62.26 -31.21 -7.32
C PHE A 259 63.47 -30.99 -6.40
N THR A 260 63.32 -30.23 -5.32
CA THR A 260 64.39 -30.01 -4.35
C THR A 260 64.74 -31.27 -3.56
N ARG A 261 63.74 -32.12 -3.22
CA ARG A 261 64.00 -33.44 -2.62
C ARG A 261 64.72 -34.39 -3.55
N PHE A 262 64.33 -34.42 -4.84
CA PHE A 262 64.97 -35.29 -5.83
C PHE A 262 66.41 -34.89 -6.09
N ARG A 263 66.73 -33.61 -6.10
CA ARG A 263 68.13 -33.09 -6.22
C ARG A 263 68.99 -33.43 -5.01
N ARG A 264 68.45 -33.49 -3.80
CA ARG A 264 69.17 -33.88 -2.58
C ARG A 264 69.48 -35.37 -2.52
N SER A 265 68.58 -36.23 -3.05
CA SER A 265 68.74 -37.67 -3.06
C SER A 265 69.93 -38.15 -4.00
N LYS A 266 70.30 -37.32 -4.98
CA LYS A 266 71.46 -37.67 -5.92
C LYS A 266 72.80 -37.20 -5.42
N ARG A 267 72.96 -36.69 -4.21
CA ARG A 267 74.22 -36.19 -3.65
C ARG A 267 74.66 -37.04 -2.42
N THR A 268 74.42 -38.29 -2.39
CA THR A 268 75.12 -39.22 -1.43
C THR A 268 76.47 -39.59 -2.04
N PRO A 269 77.60 -39.17 -1.47
CA PRO A 269 78.92 -39.63 -1.90
C PRO A 269 79.09 -41.05 -1.41
N THR A 270 79.46 -41.96 -2.29
CA THR A 270 80.09 -43.24 -1.98
C THR A 270 81.43 -42.99 -1.30
N ALA A 271 81.58 -43.35 -0.02
CA ALA A 271 82.81 -43.53 0.66
C ALA A 271 83.29 -45.01 0.42
#